data_304ba3e7f8b80d885f0fe6a2a0ff3f5a
#
_entry.id   304ba3e7f8b80d885f0fe6a2a0ff3f5a
#
_cell.length_a   1.000
_cell.length_b   1.000
_cell.length_c   1.000
_cell.angle_alpha   90.00
_cell.angle_beta   90.00
_cell.angle_gamma   90.00
#
_symmetry.space_group_name_H-M   'P 1'
#
loop_
_entity.id
_entity.type
_entity.pdbx_description
1 polymer ?
#
loop_
_entity_poly.entity_id
_entity_poly.type
_entity_poly.pdbx_seq_one_letter_code
_entity_poly.pdbx_strand_id
1 'polypeptide(L)'
;DDPAAVTDERMVLVGDTLGALQELAREHRRRLAIPILAISGSNGKTTTKELVSRVLAERFEVYATRGNLNNHIGVPLTLLAMTRDTQFGVVEMGASACGEIALLASIAEPNYGILTNIGRAHLEGFGGPEGVRRGKGELYDWLARTGGRVFVPANDPVLMSMAAERETLAAECYPTTLADGVEHHLEGDYNRFNVAAAVAVGRYFGVDDERIRYAVGSYRPDNHRSQKIRTGQNTLILDCYNANPSSMQASLVNFRQEPLEGCTRKILILGDMLELGDWSDAEHRHIISLAAEIPDARILLVGPHFAKAYRSLESRPADTTLYPSQEVLAAELRKHPVSQALILVKGSHSIGLERLADLL
;
A
#
# COMPACT_ATOMS: atom_id res chain seq x y z
N ASP A 1 24.07 18.13 -13.28
CA ASP A 1 23.92 18.97 -14.48
C ASP A 1 24.34 20.44 -14.29
N ASP A 2 24.79 20.83 -13.09
CA ASP A 2 25.40 22.15 -12.84
C ASP A 2 26.92 22.03 -12.82
N PRO A 3 27.65 22.61 -13.80
CA PRO A 3 29.13 22.62 -13.82
C PRO A 3 29.76 23.25 -12.59
N ALA A 4 29.09 24.22 -11.96
CA ALA A 4 29.60 24.89 -10.75
C ALA A 4 29.58 23.99 -9.51
N ALA A 5 28.79 22.94 -9.52
CA ALA A 5 28.73 21.94 -8.46
C ALA A 5 29.89 20.93 -8.48
N VAL A 6 30.66 20.85 -9.58
CA VAL A 6 31.81 19.94 -9.71
C VAL A 6 33.01 20.53 -8.99
N THR A 7 33.22 20.10 -7.75
CA THR A 7 34.30 20.59 -6.87
C THR A 7 35.35 19.53 -6.54
N ASP A 8 35.18 18.31 -7.02
CA ASP A 8 36.02 17.16 -6.69
C ASP A 8 36.12 16.20 -7.91
N GLU A 9 37.26 15.54 -8.10
CA GLU A 9 37.53 14.62 -9.20
C GLU A 9 36.62 13.34 -9.18
N ARG A 10 35.99 13.06 -8.05
CA ARG A 10 35.01 11.96 -7.90
C ARG A 10 33.64 12.35 -8.42
N MET A 11 33.41 13.61 -8.76
CA MET A 11 32.17 14.11 -9.32
C MET A 11 32.18 14.01 -10.84
N VAL A 12 31.11 13.49 -11.40
CA VAL A 12 30.93 13.36 -12.85
C VAL A 12 29.82 14.30 -13.30
N LEU A 13 30.16 15.23 -14.19
CA LEU A 13 29.14 16.06 -14.81
C LEU A 13 28.39 15.28 -15.88
N VAL A 14 27.08 15.32 -15.81
CA VAL A 14 26.16 14.66 -16.77
C VAL A 14 25.13 15.66 -17.27
N GLY A 15 24.54 15.42 -18.43
CA GLY A 15 23.51 16.31 -19.00
C GLY A 15 22.16 16.23 -18.27
N ASP A 16 21.84 15.08 -17.68
CA ASP A 16 20.64 14.82 -16.89
C ASP A 16 21.00 13.89 -15.72
N THR A 17 20.96 14.42 -14.51
CA THR A 17 21.32 13.67 -13.30
C THR A 17 20.34 12.56 -12.97
N LEU A 18 19.05 12.76 -13.24
CA LEU A 18 18.04 11.74 -13.00
C LEU A 18 18.19 10.58 -14.01
N GLY A 19 18.31 10.90 -15.29
CA GLY A 19 18.55 9.90 -16.33
C GLY A 19 19.84 9.11 -16.07
N ALA A 20 20.93 9.79 -15.67
CA ALA A 20 22.19 9.13 -15.32
C ALA A 20 22.04 8.20 -14.11
N LEU A 21 21.28 8.58 -13.07
CA LEU A 21 20.99 7.72 -11.93
C LEU A 21 20.23 6.45 -12.36
N GLN A 22 19.23 6.60 -13.23
CA GLN A 22 18.41 5.49 -13.72
C GLN A 22 19.22 4.54 -14.60
N GLU A 23 20.07 5.06 -15.50
CA GLU A 23 20.96 4.25 -16.33
C GLU A 23 22.01 3.51 -15.49
N LEU A 24 22.60 4.17 -14.49
CA LEU A 24 23.54 3.55 -13.57
C LEU A 24 22.90 2.40 -12.80
N ALA A 25 21.68 2.60 -12.31
CA ALA A 25 20.93 1.57 -11.60
C ALA A 25 20.58 0.38 -12.51
N ARG A 26 20.18 0.65 -13.76
CA ARG A 26 19.89 -0.39 -14.76
C ARG A 26 21.13 -1.21 -15.08
N GLU A 27 22.27 -0.57 -15.32
CA GLU A 27 23.53 -1.26 -15.59
C GLU A 27 23.98 -2.07 -14.36
N HIS A 28 23.86 -1.51 -13.15
CA HIS A 28 24.15 -2.24 -11.92
C HIS A 28 23.27 -3.48 -11.76
N ARG A 29 21.95 -3.35 -11.99
CA ARG A 29 20.99 -4.47 -11.97
C ARG A 29 21.40 -5.57 -12.96
N ARG A 30 21.80 -5.21 -14.19
CA ARG A 30 22.24 -6.17 -15.20
C ARG A 30 23.51 -6.93 -14.79
N ARG A 31 24.46 -6.26 -14.15
CA ARG A 31 25.69 -6.85 -13.63
C ARG A 31 25.45 -7.81 -12.46
N LEU A 32 24.48 -7.53 -11.61
CA LEU A 32 24.10 -8.43 -10.51
C LEU A 32 23.50 -9.73 -11.04
N ALA A 33 22.76 -9.69 -12.15
CA ALA A 33 22.11 -10.82 -12.80
C ALA A 33 21.23 -11.71 -11.88
N ILE A 34 20.71 -11.11 -10.79
CA ILE A 34 19.86 -11.78 -9.81
C ILE A 34 18.38 -11.73 -10.22
N PRO A 35 17.51 -12.62 -9.74
CA PRO A 35 16.07 -12.47 -9.91
C PRO A 35 15.53 -11.24 -9.17
N ILE A 36 14.66 -10.48 -9.87
CA ILE A 36 13.94 -9.33 -9.33
C ILE A 36 12.46 -9.61 -9.39
N LEU A 37 11.79 -9.51 -8.24
CA LEU A 37 10.34 -9.52 -8.12
C LEU A 37 9.82 -8.08 -7.91
N ALA A 38 9.04 -7.59 -8.87
CA ALA A 38 8.37 -6.30 -8.75
C ALA A 38 7.00 -6.44 -8.10
N ILE A 39 6.66 -5.54 -7.18
CA ILE A 39 5.36 -5.52 -6.51
C ILE A 39 4.71 -4.16 -6.72
N SER A 40 3.55 -4.14 -7.39
CA SER A 40 2.73 -2.96 -7.56
C SER A 40 1.25 -3.26 -7.20
N GLY A 41 0.38 -2.30 -7.44
CA GLY A 41 -1.05 -2.36 -7.12
C GLY A 41 -1.53 -1.11 -6.42
N SER A 42 -2.83 -1.04 -6.14
CA SER A 42 -3.42 0.11 -5.46
C SER A 42 -3.13 0.09 -3.96
N ASN A 43 -3.44 -1.01 -3.29
CA ASN A 43 -3.28 -1.18 -1.84
C ASN A 43 -2.47 -2.44 -1.52
N GLY A 44 -1.86 -2.52 -0.33
CA GLY A 44 -1.18 -3.72 0.16
C GLY A 44 0.25 -3.94 -0.36
N LYS A 45 0.78 -3.08 -1.25
CA LYS A 45 2.14 -3.20 -1.83
C LYS A 45 3.22 -3.42 -0.77
N THR A 46 3.32 -2.51 0.19
CA THR A 46 4.36 -2.56 1.22
C THR A 46 4.20 -3.78 2.12
N THR A 47 2.98 -4.10 2.54
CA THR A 47 2.71 -5.30 3.35
C THR A 47 3.10 -6.57 2.60
N THR A 48 2.71 -6.68 1.32
CA THR A 48 3.10 -7.82 0.48
C THR A 48 4.62 -7.89 0.31
N LYS A 49 5.28 -6.75 0.07
CA LYS A 49 6.74 -6.65 -0.03
C LYS A 49 7.43 -7.15 1.24
N GLU A 50 6.99 -6.68 2.41
CA GLU A 50 7.58 -7.10 3.70
C GLU A 50 7.40 -8.60 3.94
N LEU A 51 6.19 -9.14 3.72
CA LEU A 51 5.92 -10.57 3.89
C LEU A 51 6.75 -11.42 2.90
N VAL A 52 6.72 -11.07 1.62
CA VAL A 52 7.47 -11.78 0.57
C VAL A 52 8.97 -11.75 0.85
N SER A 53 9.49 -10.58 1.26
CA SER A 53 10.92 -10.44 1.55
C SER A 53 11.36 -11.31 2.73
N ARG A 54 10.56 -11.37 3.79
CA ARG A 54 10.82 -12.23 4.96
C ARG A 54 10.76 -13.72 4.60
N VAL A 55 9.76 -14.11 3.83
CA VAL A 55 9.62 -15.50 3.37
C VAL A 55 10.79 -15.91 2.49
N LEU A 56 11.19 -15.07 1.53
CA LEU A 56 12.35 -15.36 0.67
C LEU A 56 13.67 -15.34 1.45
N ALA A 57 13.79 -14.51 2.50
CA ALA A 57 14.98 -14.45 3.34
C ALA A 57 15.25 -15.74 4.14
N GLU A 58 14.28 -16.63 4.26
CA GLU A 58 14.48 -17.96 4.82
C GLU A 58 15.37 -18.88 3.95
N ARG A 59 15.64 -18.43 2.71
CA ARG A 59 16.45 -19.21 1.75
C ARG A 59 17.51 -18.39 1.02
N PHE A 60 17.32 -17.09 0.85
CA PHE A 60 18.16 -16.22 0.02
C PHE A 60 18.64 -15.01 0.80
N GLU A 61 19.78 -14.43 0.41
CA GLU A 61 20.14 -13.07 0.80
C GLU A 61 19.28 -12.07 0.01
N VAL A 62 18.24 -11.54 0.66
CA VAL A 62 17.22 -10.69 0.04
C VAL A 62 17.51 -9.23 0.29
N TYR A 63 17.43 -8.41 -0.76
CA TYR A 63 17.32 -6.97 -0.63
C TYR A 63 15.97 -6.47 -1.13
N ALA A 64 15.27 -5.68 -0.31
CA ALA A 64 13.95 -5.15 -0.64
C ALA A 64 13.92 -3.62 -0.55
N THR A 65 13.01 -2.99 -1.30
CA THR A 65 12.73 -1.56 -1.22
C THR A 65 12.53 -1.13 0.24
N ARG A 66 13.26 -0.14 0.70
CA ARG A 66 13.15 0.43 2.04
C ARG A 66 12.20 1.62 2.04
N GLY A 67 11.37 1.71 3.08
CA GLY A 67 10.42 2.80 3.26
C GLY A 67 9.51 2.96 2.05
N ASN A 68 9.47 4.16 1.47
CA ASN A 68 8.66 4.55 0.31
C ASN A 68 9.50 4.81 -0.96
N LEU A 69 10.69 4.21 -1.08
CA LEU A 69 11.58 4.36 -2.24
C LEU A 69 11.07 3.59 -3.46
N ASN A 70 9.83 3.87 -3.88
CA ASN A 70 9.09 3.13 -4.89
C ASN A 70 8.76 3.92 -6.17
N ASN A 71 9.35 5.12 -6.32
CA ASN A 71 9.19 5.99 -7.48
C ASN A 71 10.44 6.01 -8.38
N HIS A 72 10.46 6.90 -9.39
CA HIS A 72 11.52 7.05 -10.39
C HIS A 72 12.91 7.45 -9.85
N ILE A 73 13.01 7.81 -8.56
CA ILE A 73 14.26 8.03 -7.82
C ILE A 73 14.52 6.85 -6.88
N GLY A 74 13.49 6.41 -6.17
CA GLY A 74 13.60 5.38 -5.14
C GLY A 74 13.93 4.00 -5.69
N VAL A 75 13.38 3.62 -6.84
CA VAL A 75 13.70 2.34 -7.50
C VAL A 75 15.16 2.28 -7.90
N PRO A 76 15.76 3.27 -8.59
CA PRO A 76 17.19 3.34 -8.80
C PRO A 76 18.03 3.19 -7.52
N LEU A 77 17.69 3.92 -6.47
CA LEU A 77 18.40 3.84 -5.18
C LEU A 77 18.27 2.45 -4.54
N THR A 78 17.11 1.81 -4.65
CA THR A 78 16.90 0.43 -4.20
C THR A 78 17.83 -0.55 -4.93
N LEU A 79 17.94 -0.43 -6.24
CA LEU A 79 18.81 -1.30 -7.05
C LEU A 79 20.29 -1.08 -6.74
N LEU A 80 20.71 0.17 -6.64
CA LEU A 80 22.12 0.53 -6.35
C LEU A 80 22.58 0.11 -4.95
N ALA A 81 21.64 -0.08 -4.02
CA ALA A 81 21.94 -0.58 -2.68
C ALA A 81 22.09 -2.12 -2.61
N MET A 82 21.72 -2.85 -3.65
CA MET A 82 21.98 -4.29 -3.77
C MET A 82 23.48 -4.52 -3.97
N THR A 83 24.01 -5.53 -3.33
CA THR A 83 25.44 -5.89 -3.39
C THR A 83 25.66 -7.22 -4.11
N ARG A 84 26.91 -7.65 -4.25
CA ARG A 84 27.25 -8.96 -4.82
C ARG A 84 26.76 -10.12 -3.96
N ASP A 85 26.50 -9.89 -2.68
CA ASP A 85 25.96 -10.90 -1.77
C ASP A 85 24.44 -11.06 -1.91
N THR A 86 23.76 -10.07 -2.51
CA THR A 86 22.32 -10.13 -2.75
C THR A 86 22.00 -11.23 -3.76
N GLN A 87 21.13 -12.15 -3.37
CA GLN A 87 20.71 -13.29 -4.20
C GLN A 87 19.30 -13.08 -4.80
N PHE A 88 18.50 -12.21 -4.20
CA PHE A 88 17.14 -11.94 -4.63
C PHE A 88 16.75 -10.47 -4.34
N GLY A 89 16.18 -9.78 -5.32
CA GLY A 89 15.67 -8.41 -5.16
C GLY A 89 14.16 -8.36 -5.11
N VAL A 90 13.57 -7.61 -4.16
CA VAL A 90 12.14 -7.32 -4.10
C VAL A 90 11.92 -5.82 -4.22
N VAL A 91 11.35 -5.39 -5.35
CA VAL A 91 11.23 -3.97 -5.71
C VAL A 91 9.77 -3.55 -5.69
N GLU A 92 9.42 -2.67 -4.75
CA GLU A 92 8.10 -2.03 -4.73
C GLU A 92 8.03 -0.93 -5.80
N MET A 93 6.94 -0.91 -6.59
CA MET A 93 6.70 0.07 -7.64
C MET A 93 5.41 0.83 -7.38
N GLY A 94 5.54 2.11 -7.00
CA GLY A 94 4.44 3.05 -6.85
C GLY A 94 4.17 3.79 -8.15
N ALA A 95 2.91 4.15 -8.40
CA ALA A 95 2.54 5.02 -9.51
C ALA A 95 1.26 5.78 -9.21
N SER A 96 1.20 7.01 -9.69
CA SER A 96 0.06 7.93 -9.67
C SER A 96 -0.50 8.25 -11.05
N ALA A 97 0.21 7.87 -12.14
CA ALA A 97 -0.18 8.09 -13.52
C ALA A 97 0.23 6.91 -14.42
N CYS A 98 -0.38 6.83 -15.62
CA CYS A 98 0.05 5.91 -16.67
C CYS A 98 1.48 6.25 -17.15
N GLY A 99 2.24 5.23 -17.53
CA GLY A 99 3.65 5.34 -17.97
C GLY A 99 4.67 5.21 -16.83
N GLU A 100 4.27 5.44 -15.58
CA GLU A 100 5.20 5.38 -14.46
C GLU A 100 5.65 3.95 -14.14
N ILE A 101 4.74 2.97 -14.13
CA ILE A 101 5.13 1.56 -13.93
C ILE A 101 5.99 1.05 -15.09
N ALA A 102 5.69 1.46 -16.33
CA ALA A 102 6.51 1.10 -17.49
C ALA A 102 7.94 1.63 -17.34
N LEU A 103 8.10 2.89 -16.88
CA LEU A 103 9.40 3.47 -16.58
C LEU A 103 10.13 2.67 -15.50
N LEU A 104 9.49 2.43 -14.35
CA LEU A 104 10.10 1.70 -13.23
C LEU A 104 10.49 0.27 -13.63
N ALA A 105 9.64 -0.40 -14.40
CA ALA A 105 9.94 -1.73 -14.94
C ALA A 105 11.13 -1.69 -15.91
N SER A 106 11.26 -0.64 -16.73
CA SER A 106 12.40 -0.49 -17.64
C SER A 106 13.73 -0.25 -16.92
N ILE A 107 13.70 0.26 -15.68
CA ILE A 107 14.89 0.47 -14.84
C ILE A 107 15.23 -0.81 -14.06
N ALA A 108 14.24 -1.42 -13.41
CA ALA A 108 14.46 -2.58 -12.57
C ALA A 108 14.57 -3.89 -13.35
N GLU A 109 14.08 -3.93 -14.57
CA GLU A 109 14.04 -5.12 -15.43
C GLU A 109 13.61 -6.38 -14.66
N PRO A 110 12.38 -6.40 -14.08
CA PRO A 110 11.93 -7.49 -13.23
C PRO A 110 11.70 -8.77 -14.04
N ASN A 111 12.00 -9.92 -13.42
CA ASN A 111 11.74 -11.25 -13.95
C ASN A 111 10.37 -11.78 -13.48
N TYR A 112 9.91 -11.29 -12.32
CA TYR A 112 8.68 -11.69 -11.67
C TYR A 112 7.86 -10.48 -11.26
N GLY A 113 6.54 -10.63 -11.16
CA GLY A 113 5.67 -9.54 -10.75
C GLY A 113 4.47 -9.97 -9.92
N ILE A 114 4.02 -9.06 -9.07
CA ILE A 114 2.75 -9.14 -8.35
C ILE A 114 2.01 -7.82 -8.53
N LEU A 115 0.75 -7.87 -8.93
CA LEU A 115 -0.22 -6.81 -8.67
C LEU A 115 -1.06 -7.24 -7.48
N THR A 116 -1.05 -6.44 -6.42
CA THR A 116 -1.80 -6.78 -5.19
C THR A 116 -3.31 -6.66 -5.40
N ASN A 117 -3.75 -5.63 -6.08
CA ASN A 117 -5.14 -5.38 -6.49
C ASN A 117 -5.22 -4.17 -7.43
N ILE A 118 -6.36 -4.01 -8.11
CA ILE A 118 -6.74 -2.82 -8.86
C ILE A 118 -7.89 -2.16 -8.11
N GLY A 119 -7.59 -1.07 -7.40
CA GLY A 119 -8.54 -0.31 -6.60
C GLY A 119 -8.66 1.14 -7.09
N ARG A 120 -9.49 1.91 -6.41
CA ARG A 120 -9.76 3.33 -6.72
C ARG A 120 -8.73 4.22 -6.00
N ALA A 121 -7.51 4.28 -6.51
CA ALA A 121 -6.39 5.04 -5.96
C ALA A 121 -5.80 5.94 -7.05
N HIS A 122 -5.41 7.19 -6.69
CA HIS A 122 -4.80 8.18 -7.60
C HIS A 122 -5.65 8.43 -8.86
N LEU A 123 -6.99 8.49 -8.69
CA LEU A 123 -7.94 8.58 -9.80
C LEU A 123 -7.68 9.79 -10.71
N GLU A 124 -7.27 10.91 -10.12
CA GLU A 124 -6.95 12.14 -10.86
C GLU A 124 -5.80 11.90 -11.84
N GLY A 125 -4.66 11.41 -11.37
CA GLY A 125 -3.46 11.23 -12.19
C GLY A 125 -3.58 10.11 -13.22
N PHE A 126 -4.35 9.06 -12.92
CA PHE A 126 -4.65 7.99 -13.88
C PHE A 126 -5.77 8.32 -14.87
N GLY A 127 -6.56 9.38 -14.62
CA GLY A 127 -7.75 9.70 -15.42
C GLY A 127 -8.92 8.74 -15.20
N GLY A 128 -9.06 8.20 -13.98
CA GLY A 128 -10.17 7.33 -13.58
C GLY A 128 -9.81 5.85 -13.41
N PRO A 129 -10.82 5.01 -13.07
CA PRO A 129 -10.60 3.59 -12.74
C PRO A 129 -9.96 2.78 -13.88
N GLU A 130 -10.37 3.01 -15.12
CA GLU A 130 -9.77 2.35 -16.30
C GLU A 130 -8.31 2.75 -16.51
N GLY A 131 -7.96 4.00 -16.19
CA GLY A 131 -6.58 4.47 -16.18
C GLY A 131 -5.74 3.76 -15.12
N VAL A 132 -6.28 3.52 -13.92
CA VAL A 132 -5.61 2.73 -12.88
C VAL A 132 -5.32 1.31 -13.36
N ARG A 133 -6.33 0.65 -13.97
CA ARG A 133 -6.18 -0.70 -14.54
C ARG A 133 -5.09 -0.73 -15.60
N ARG A 134 -5.11 0.21 -16.55
CA ARG A 134 -4.13 0.32 -17.64
C ARG A 134 -2.73 0.59 -17.08
N GLY A 135 -2.55 1.61 -16.23
CA GLY A 135 -1.24 2.00 -15.72
C GLY A 135 -0.61 0.95 -14.78
N LYS A 136 -1.40 0.28 -13.94
CA LYS A 136 -0.87 -0.85 -13.14
C LYS A 136 -0.57 -2.06 -14.03
N GLY A 137 -1.36 -2.29 -15.09
CA GLY A 137 -1.16 -3.34 -16.08
C GLY A 137 0.17 -3.26 -16.84
N GLU A 138 0.84 -2.10 -16.87
CA GLU A 138 2.15 -1.91 -17.50
C GLU A 138 3.22 -2.87 -16.94
N LEU A 139 3.10 -3.32 -15.69
CA LEU A 139 3.97 -4.38 -15.14
C LEU A 139 3.74 -5.72 -15.87
N TYR A 140 2.50 -6.07 -16.14
CA TYR A 140 2.17 -7.29 -16.87
C TYR A 140 2.62 -7.18 -18.34
N ASP A 141 2.50 -5.99 -18.95
CA ASP A 141 3.00 -5.73 -20.32
C ASP A 141 4.52 -5.91 -20.41
N TRP A 142 5.25 -5.43 -19.40
CA TRP A 142 6.70 -5.64 -19.30
C TRP A 142 7.04 -7.13 -19.26
N LEU A 143 6.43 -7.87 -18.34
CA LEU A 143 6.73 -9.29 -18.13
C LEU A 143 6.32 -10.16 -19.33
N ALA A 144 5.18 -9.86 -19.97
CA ALA A 144 4.76 -10.53 -21.18
C ALA A 144 5.79 -10.37 -22.33
N ARG A 145 6.34 -9.16 -22.47
CA ARG A 145 7.34 -8.83 -23.50
C ARG A 145 8.71 -9.44 -23.24
N THR A 146 9.09 -9.60 -21.98
CA THR A 146 10.44 -10.04 -21.56
C THR A 146 10.50 -11.53 -21.20
N GLY A 147 9.38 -12.26 -21.29
CA GLY A 147 9.30 -13.67 -20.90
C GLY A 147 9.30 -13.90 -19.39
N GLY A 148 8.92 -12.87 -18.62
CA GLY A 148 8.80 -12.96 -17.18
C GLY A 148 7.52 -13.69 -16.74
N ARG A 149 7.30 -13.76 -15.41
CA ARG A 149 6.17 -14.45 -14.79
C ARG A 149 5.46 -13.57 -13.78
N VAL A 150 4.14 -13.69 -13.69
CA VAL A 150 3.32 -13.04 -12.65
C VAL A 150 2.73 -14.05 -11.68
N PHE A 151 2.58 -13.63 -10.41
CA PHE A 151 1.79 -14.35 -9.41
C PHE A 151 0.42 -13.68 -9.34
N VAL A 152 -0.66 -14.45 -9.56
CA VAL A 152 -2.02 -13.92 -9.67
C VAL A 152 -2.94 -14.65 -8.69
N PRO A 153 -3.66 -13.92 -7.79
CA PRO A 153 -4.67 -14.56 -6.95
C PRO A 153 -5.84 -15.04 -7.81
N ALA A 154 -6.08 -16.35 -7.81
CA ALA A 154 -7.14 -16.98 -8.62
C ALA A 154 -8.55 -16.49 -8.29
N ASN A 155 -8.72 -15.92 -7.09
CA ASN A 155 -10.00 -15.36 -6.61
C ASN A 155 -10.22 -13.89 -7.02
N ASP A 156 -9.26 -13.24 -7.68
CA ASP A 156 -9.42 -11.88 -8.19
C ASP A 156 -9.72 -11.90 -9.70
N PRO A 157 -11.00 -11.71 -10.10
CA PRO A 157 -11.39 -11.78 -11.50
C PRO A 157 -10.78 -10.66 -12.35
N VAL A 158 -10.47 -9.51 -11.76
CA VAL A 158 -9.85 -8.38 -12.48
C VAL A 158 -8.40 -8.72 -12.84
N LEU A 159 -7.61 -9.18 -11.87
CA LEU A 159 -6.22 -9.56 -12.11
C LEU A 159 -6.11 -10.78 -13.02
N MET A 160 -7.01 -11.75 -12.87
CA MET A 160 -7.09 -12.92 -13.77
C MET A 160 -7.39 -12.51 -15.23
N SER A 161 -8.38 -11.61 -15.43
CA SER A 161 -8.68 -11.06 -16.76
C SER A 161 -7.47 -10.31 -17.35
N MET A 162 -6.84 -9.46 -16.53
CA MET A 162 -5.65 -8.70 -16.96
C MET A 162 -4.48 -9.60 -17.38
N ALA A 163 -4.28 -10.72 -16.69
CA ALA A 163 -3.27 -11.69 -17.09
C ALA A 163 -3.64 -12.43 -18.38
N ALA A 164 -4.91 -12.86 -18.52
CA ALA A 164 -5.41 -13.57 -19.69
C ALA A 164 -5.41 -12.73 -20.98
N GLU A 165 -5.52 -11.41 -20.87
CA GLU A 165 -5.41 -10.47 -22.01
C GLU A 165 -4.02 -10.45 -22.66
N ARG A 166 -3.01 -11.07 -22.05
CA ARG A 166 -1.61 -11.09 -22.50
C ARG A 166 -1.16 -12.52 -22.77
N GLU A 167 -1.37 -12.97 -23.98
CA GLU A 167 -1.16 -14.38 -24.39
C GLU A 167 0.24 -14.94 -24.06
N THR A 168 1.26 -14.07 -24.06
CA THR A 168 2.66 -14.48 -23.79
C THR A 168 3.03 -14.41 -22.31
N LEU A 169 2.14 -13.93 -21.44
CA LEU A 169 2.42 -13.77 -20.03
C LEU A 169 2.31 -15.10 -19.29
N ALA A 170 3.41 -15.58 -18.72
CA ALA A 170 3.38 -16.73 -17.83
C ALA A 170 2.76 -16.34 -16.48
N ALA A 171 1.67 -17.01 -16.08
CA ALA A 171 0.99 -16.74 -14.83
C ALA A 171 1.06 -17.95 -13.87
N GLU A 172 1.46 -17.69 -12.64
CA GLU A 172 1.37 -18.59 -11.50
C GLU A 172 0.13 -18.21 -10.69
N CYS A 173 -0.97 -18.94 -10.92
CA CYS A 173 -2.23 -18.68 -10.26
C CYS A 173 -2.27 -19.39 -8.90
N TYR A 174 -2.64 -18.67 -7.84
CA TYR A 174 -2.71 -19.22 -6.50
C TYR A 174 -4.04 -18.88 -5.80
N PRO A 175 -4.61 -19.82 -5.01
CA PRO A 175 -5.80 -19.55 -4.25
C PRO A 175 -5.49 -18.77 -2.98
N THR A 176 -6.39 -17.89 -2.55
CA THR A 176 -6.26 -17.16 -1.27
C THR A 176 -6.34 -18.06 -0.04
N THR A 177 -6.82 -19.30 -0.21
CA THR A 177 -6.81 -20.33 0.83
C THR A 177 -5.38 -20.75 1.26
N LEU A 178 -4.34 -20.35 0.54
CA LEU A 178 -2.96 -20.53 0.99
C LEU A 178 -2.67 -19.79 2.31
N ALA A 179 -3.45 -18.78 2.65
CA ALA A 179 -3.37 -18.08 3.94
C ALA A 179 -4.08 -18.82 5.09
N ASP A 180 -4.85 -19.88 4.80
CA ASP A 180 -5.63 -20.59 5.83
C ASP A 180 -4.69 -21.32 6.79
N GLY A 181 -4.87 -21.08 8.09
CA GLY A 181 -4.05 -21.67 9.14
C GLY A 181 -2.62 -21.08 9.23
N VAL A 182 -2.33 -20.01 8.50
CA VAL A 182 -1.10 -19.25 8.68
C VAL A 182 -1.35 -18.15 9.70
N GLU A 183 -0.77 -18.28 10.89
CA GLU A 183 -0.85 -17.26 11.93
C GLU A 183 -0.13 -15.98 11.50
N HIS A 184 -0.74 -14.82 11.76
CA HIS A 184 -0.13 -13.51 11.49
C HIS A 184 -0.72 -12.42 12.41
N HIS A 185 -0.03 -11.26 12.48
CA HIS A 185 -0.41 -10.11 13.32
C HIS A 185 -0.92 -8.92 12.49
N LEU A 186 -1.41 -9.19 11.31
CA LEU A 186 -2.01 -8.20 10.41
C LEU A 186 -3.50 -8.14 10.68
N GLU A 187 -4.04 -6.94 10.87
CA GLU A 187 -5.47 -6.71 11.07
C GLU A 187 -6.19 -6.61 9.71
N GLY A 188 -7.36 -7.23 9.62
CA GLY A 188 -8.28 -7.16 8.50
C GLY A 188 -8.13 -8.28 7.46
N ASP A 189 -9.29 -8.79 7.03
CA ASP A 189 -9.41 -9.91 6.08
C ASP A 189 -8.71 -9.67 4.74
N TYR A 190 -8.57 -8.41 4.32
CA TYR A 190 -7.85 -8.07 3.10
C TYR A 190 -6.37 -8.45 3.15
N ASN A 191 -5.77 -8.62 4.35
CA ASN A 191 -4.41 -9.09 4.49
C ASN A 191 -4.24 -10.58 4.13
N ARG A 192 -5.33 -11.34 4.07
CA ARG A 192 -5.33 -12.71 3.57
C ARG A 192 -4.75 -12.81 2.16
N PHE A 193 -5.03 -11.83 1.29
CA PHE A 193 -4.44 -11.76 -0.05
C PHE A 193 -2.92 -11.53 0.01
N ASN A 194 -2.45 -10.66 0.91
CA ASN A 194 -1.03 -10.37 1.07
C ASN A 194 -0.26 -11.59 1.62
N VAL A 195 -0.85 -12.30 2.58
CA VAL A 195 -0.30 -13.55 3.15
C VAL A 195 -0.26 -14.65 2.09
N ALA A 196 -1.36 -14.87 1.36
CA ALA A 196 -1.43 -15.89 0.31
C ALA A 196 -0.39 -15.65 -0.79
N ALA A 197 -0.16 -14.39 -1.19
CA ALA A 197 0.88 -14.01 -2.14
C ALA A 197 2.28 -14.40 -1.62
N ALA A 198 2.57 -14.11 -0.36
CA ALA A 198 3.86 -14.46 0.24
C ALA A 198 4.08 -15.97 0.33
N VAL A 199 3.04 -16.74 0.68
CA VAL A 199 3.08 -18.20 0.69
C VAL A 199 3.30 -18.76 -0.72
N ALA A 200 2.56 -18.25 -1.71
CA ALA A 200 2.70 -18.67 -3.10
C ALA A 200 4.12 -18.45 -3.64
N VAL A 201 4.67 -17.25 -3.41
CA VAL A 201 6.03 -16.90 -3.81
C VAL A 201 7.06 -17.80 -3.08
N GLY A 202 6.91 -17.97 -1.77
CA GLY A 202 7.81 -18.83 -0.99
C GLY A 202 7.87 -20.25 -1.52
N ARG A 203 6.70 -20.86 -1.75
CA ARG A 203 6.61 -22.22 -2.33
C ARG A 203 7.21 -22.32 -3.71
N TYR A 204 6.94 -21.33 -4.57
CA TYR A 204 7.49 -21.29 -5.93
C TYR A 204 9.02 -21.28 -5.92
N PHE A 205 9.63 -20.53 -5.00
CA PHE A 205 11.09 -20.47 -4.85
C PHE A 205 11.65 -21.50 -3.89
N GLY A 206 10.86 -22.50 -3.47
CA GLY A 206 11.29 -23.66 -2.71
C GLY A 206 11.66 -23.35 -1.26
N VAL A 207 10.98 -22.39 -0.64
CA VAL A 207 11.02 -22.20 0.82
C VAL A 207 10.07 -23.21 1.46
N ASP A 208 10.53 -23.91 2.51
CA ASP A 208 9.73 -24.91 3.20
C ASP A 208 8.51 -24.27 3.91
N ASP A 209 7.38 -24.96 3.92
CA ASP A 209 6.11 -24.46 4.51
C ASP A 209 6.24 -24.07 5.99
N GLU A 210 7.08 -24.76 6.76
CA GLU A 210 7.33 -24.42 8.17
C GLU A 210 8.05 -23.07 8.30
N ARG A 211 9.07 -22.84 7.46
CA ARG A 211 9.79 -21.57 7.40
C ARG A 211 8.92 -20.44 6.89
N ILE A 212 8.04 -20.70 5.90
CA ILE A 212 7.06 -19.73 5.42
C ILE A 212 6.15 -19.30 6.58
N ARG A 213 5.58 -20.26 7.33
CA ARG A 213 4.73 -19.95 8.49
C ARG A 213 5.46 -19.16 9.56
N TYR A 214 6.71 -19.52 9.85
CA TYR A 214 7.55 -18.77 10.80
C TYR A 214 7.77 -17.33 10.34
N ALA A 215 8.19 -17.13 9.10
CA ALA A 215 8.47 -15.81 8.54
C ALA A 215 7.24 -14.89 8.56
N VAL A 216 6.07 -15.41 8.17
CA VAL A 216 4.80 -14.68 8.21
C VAL A 216 4.36 -14.40 9.64
N GLY A 217 4.40 -15.40 10.53
CA GLY A 217 3.98 -15.29 11.92
C GLY A 217 4.88 -14.37 12.77
N SER A 218 6.15 -14.21 12.40
CA SER A 218 7.09 -13.30 13.08
C SER A 218 6.93 -11.83 12.66
N TYR A 219 6.23 -11.55 11.56
CA TYR A 219 6.06 -10.18 11.08
C TYR A 219 5.16 -9.37 12.00
N ARG A 220 5.61 -8.19 12.39
CA ARG A 220 4.83 -7.19 13.13
C ARG A 220 4.82 -5.89 12.32
N PRO A 221 3.64 -5.35 11.95
CA PRO A 221 3.55 -4.06 11.29
C PRO A 221 3.98 -2.93 12.25
N ASP A 222 4.87 -2.05 11.78
CA ASP A 222 5.41 -0.91 12.54
C ASP A 222 5.26 0.43 11.81
N ASN A 223 4.45 0.47 10.75
CA ASN A 223 4.43 1.55 9.78
C ASN A 223 3.05 2.24 9.65
N HIS A 224 2.25 2.28 10.71
CA HIS A 224 0.89 2.87 10.75
C HIS A 224 -0.05 2.33 9.67
N ARG A 225 0.11 1.05 9.29
CA ARG A 225 -0.75 0.33 8.35
C ARG A 225 -1.53 -0.72 9.11
N SER A 226 -2.82 -0.43 9.38
CA SER A 226 -3.69 -1.32 10.15
C SER A 226 -3.06 -1.78 11.48
N GLN A 227 -2.34 -0.88 12.12
CA GLN A 227 -1.65 -1.16 13.38
C GLN A 227 -2.61 -1.03 14.55
N LYS A 228 -2.83 -2.12 15.30
CA LYS A 228 -3.62 -2.11 16.53
C LYS A 228 -2.76 -1.75 17.72
N ILE A 229 -3.13 -0.70 18.44
CA ILE A 229 -2.43 -0.17 19.63
C ILE A 229 -3.41 -0.10 20.79
N ARG A 230 -3.04 -0.64 21.94
CA ARG A 230 -3.76 -0.44 23.20
C ARG A 230 -3.08 0.68 23.98
N THR A 231 -3.81 1.77 24.20
CA THR A 231 -3.42 2.83 25.12
C THR A 231 -3.95 2.51 26.53
N GLY A 232 -3.63 3.34 27.52
CA GLY A 232 -4.20 3.16 28.88
C GLY A 232 -5.72 3.36 28.95
N GLN A 233 -6.33 3.95 27.90
CA GLN A 233 -7.74 4.35 27.89
C GLN A 233 -8.53 3.79 26.71
N ASN A 234 -7.89 3.51 25.57
CA ASN A 234 -8.55 3.16 24.31
C ASN A 234 -7.83 2.01 23.58
N THR A 235 -8.51 1.45 22.58
CA THR A 235 -7.90 0.59 21.56
C THR A 235 -7.95 1.34 20.23
N LEU A 236 -6.81 1.57 19.61
CA LEU A 236 -6.67 2.29 18.34
C LEU A 236 -6.35 1.34 17.22
N ILE A 237 -6.97 1.54 16.06
CA ILE A 237 -6.54 0.97 14.77
C ILE A 237 -6.03 2.14 13.94
N LEU A 238 -4.70 2.28 13.87
CA LEU A 238 -4.04 3.33 13.10
C LEU A 238 -3.79 2.84 11.68
N ASP A 239 -4.43 3.47 10.70
CA ASP A 239 -4.28 3.21 9.28
C ASP A 239 -4.11 4.52 8.49
N CYS A 240 -3.13 5.36 8.95
CA CYS A 240 -2.95 6.74 8.52
C CYS A 240 -1.83 6.94 7.50
N TYR A 241 -1.23 5.88 6.99
CA TYR A 241 -0.16 6.02 6.01
C TYR A 241 -0.65 6.61 4.68
N ASN A 242 -1.81 6.16 4.19
CA ASN A 242 -2.51 6.73 3.05
C ASN A 242 -3.98 6.34 3.05
N ALA A 243 -4.81 7.11 2.34
CA ALA A 243 -6.22 6.83 2.16
C ALA A 243 -6.64 7.00 0.70
N ASN A 244 -7.41 6.03 0.22
CA ASN A 244 -8.15 6.08 -1.04
C ASN A 244 -9.48 5.34 -0.86
N PRO A 245 -10.44 5.49 -1.77
CA PRO A 245 -11.78 4.90 -1.61
C PRO A 245 -11.77 3.40 -1.29
N SER A 246 -10.96 2.61 -2.00
CA SER A 246 -10.88 1.16 -1.79
C SER A 246 -10.29 0.81 -0.42
N SER A 247 -9.25 1.50 0.04
CA SER A 247 -8.65 1.24 1.36
C SER A 247 -9.54 1.72 2.50
N MET A 248 -10.25 2.84 2.33
CA MET A 248 -11.23 3.34 3.31
C MET A 248 -12.37 2.35 3.46
N GLN A 249 -12.95 1.89 2.35
CA GLN A 249 -14.01 0.88 2.36
C GLN A 249 -13.55 -0.40 3.06
N ALA A 250 -12.37 -0.94 2.72
CA ALA A 250 -11.85 -2.15 3.33
C ALA A 250 -11.67 -1.98 4.86
N SER A 251 -11.13 -0.85 5.30
CA SER A 251 -10.95 -0.55 6.73
C SER A 251 -12.30 -0.42 7.46
N LEU A 252 -13.31 0.22 6.87
CA LEU A 252 -14.63 0.35 7.47
C LEU A 252 -15.37 -0.99 7.57
N VAL A 253 -15.31 -1.82 6.52
CA VAL A 253 -15.90 -3.17 6.53
C VAL A 253 -15.27 -4.03 7.64
N ASN A 254 -13.94 -3.99 7.77
CA ASN A 254 -13.25 -4.71 8.83
C ASN A 254 -13.61 -4.14 10.22
N PHE A 255 -13.56 -2.82 10.40
CA PHE A 255 -13.86 -2.16 11.67
C PHE A 255 -15.29 -2.42 12.16
N ARG A 256 -16.24 -2.56 11.23
CA ARG A 256 -17.64 -2.92 11.56
C ARG A 256 -17.70 -4.25 12.32
N GLN A 257 -16.87 -5.22 11.93
CA GLN A 257 -16.84 -6.58 12.51
C GLN A 257 -15.95 -6.67 13.75
N GLU A 258 -15.04 -5.68 13.98
CA GLU A 258 -14.14 -5.70 15.12
C GLU A 258 -14.89 -5.74 16.46
N PRO A 259 -14.55 -6.68 17.36
CA PRO A 259 -15.11 -6.74 18.68
C PRO A 259 -14.64 -5.56 19.54
N LEU A 260 -15.49 -5.12 20.46
CA LEU A 260 -15.17 -3.98 21.33
C LEU A 260 -14.03 -4.27 22.33
N GLU A 261 -13.73 -5.52 22.64
CA GLU A 261 -12.61 -5.97 23.50
C GLU A 261 -12.46 -5.19 24.82
N GLY A 262 -13.58 -4.89 25.50
CA GLY A 262 -13.61 -4.12 26.73
C GLY A 262 -13.84 -2.62 26.54
N CYS A 263 -13.86 -2.12 25.32
CA CYS A 263 -14.37 -0.79 24.99
C CYS A 263 -15.91 -0.76 25.05
N THR A 264 -16.47 0.44 25.21
CA THR A 264 -17.93 0.62 25.32
C THR A 264 -18.56 1.19 24.04
N ARG A 265 -17.75 1.71 23.11
CA ARG A 265 -18.21 2.40 21.90
C ARG A 265 -17.19 2.34 20.78
N LYS A 266 -17.68 2.56 19.54
CA LYS A 266 -16.85 2.73 18.36
C LYS A 266 -16.74 4.21 17.96
N ILE A 267 -15.54 4.64 17.54
CA ILE A 267 -15.32 5.99 17.00
C ILE A 267 -14.55 5.86 15.67
N LEU A 268 -15.00 6.62 14.68
CA LEU A 268 -14.34 6.75 13.39
C LEU A 268 -13.73 8.14 13.28
N ILE A 269 -12.43 8.24 13.07
CA ILE A 269 -11.72 9.48 12.72
C ILE A 269 -11.26 9.36 11.29
N LEU A 270 -12.00 9.99 10.37
CA LEU A 270 -11.79 9.85 8.92
C LEU A 270 -11.31 11.17 8.33
N GLY A 271 -10.08 11.19 7.83
CA GLY A 271 -9.50 12.34 7.13
C GLY A 271 -9.66 12.25 5.62
N ASP A 272 -9.62 13.39 4.97
CA ASP A 272 -9.81 13.51 3.52
C ASP A 272 -8.95 12.52 2.73
N MET A 273 -9.54 12.04 1.63
CA MET A 273 -8.85 11.30 0.58
C MET A 273 -8.42 12.27 -0.50
N LEU A 274 -7.12 12.30 -0.80
CA LEU A 274 -6.54 13.19 -1.79
C LEU A 274 -6.35 12.49 -3.15
N GLU A 275 -6.00 13.26 -4.19
CA GLU A 275 -5.70 12.77 -5.54
C GLU A 275 -6.88 12.06 -6.23
N LEU A 276 -8.10 12.52 -5.92
CA LEU A 276 -9.32 11.97 -6.50
C LEU A 276 -9.90 12.82 -7.64
N GLY A 277 -9.46 14.09 -7.80
CA GLY A 277 -9.98 14.99 -8.83
C GLY A 277 -11.52 15.07 -8.81
N ASP A 278 -12.14 14.93 -9.96
CA ASP A 278 -13.59 15.02 -10.12
C ASP A 278 -14.40 13.94 -9.39
N TRP A 279 -13.76 12.83 -9.03
CA TRP A 279 -14.40 11.75 -8.24
C TRP A 279 -14.50 12.07 -6.74
N SER A 280 -13.80 13.11 -6.26
CA SER A 280 -13.67 13.40 -4.82
C SER A 280 -15.02 13.48 -4.11
N ASP A 281 -15.97 14.27 -4.61
CA ASP A 281 -17.26 14.46 -3.94
C ASP A 281 -18.07 13.16 -3.85
N ALA A 282 -18.07 12.36 -4.91
CA ALA A 282 -18.81 11.10 -4.96
C ALA A 282 -18.20 10.05 -4.01
N GLU A 283 -16.88 9.95 -4.00
CA GLU A 283 -16.15 8.99 -3.15
C GLU A 283 -16.27 9.34 -1.67
N HIS A 284 -16.14 10.62 -1.30
CA HIS A 284 -16.32 11.03 0.10
C HIS A 284 -17.76 10.78 0.58
N ARG A 285 -18.79 11.03 -0.25
CA ARG A 285 -20.18 10.67 0.09
C ARG A 285 -20.34 9.16 0.28
N HIS A 286 -19.75 8.36 -0.60
CA HIS A 286 -19.79 6.90 -0.48
C HIS A 286 -19.17 6.42 0.84
N ILE A 287 -18.00 6.96 1.22
CA ILE A 287 -17.35 6.61 2.49
C ILE A 287 -18.18 7.04 3.70
N ILE A 288 -18.83 8.21 3.66
CA ILE A 288 -19.76 8.63 4.72
C ILE A 288 -20.93 7.64 4.86
N SER A 289 -21.48 7.18 3.74
CA SER A 289 -22.57 6.18 3.76
C SER A 289 -22.13 4.87 4.38
N LEU A 290 -20.94 4.37 4.05
CA LEU A 290 -20.38 3.15 4.66
C LEU A 290 -20.09 3.33 6.16
N ALA A 291 -19.58 4.49 6.56
CA ALA A 291 -19.34 4.80 7.97
C ALA A 291 -20.66 4.82 8.78
N ALA A 292 -21.73 5.33 8.18
CA ALA A 292 -23.06 5.34 8.80
C ALA A 292 -23.69 3.96 9.00
N GLU A 293 -23.22 2.94 8.29
CA GLU A 293 -23.66 1.55 8.48
C GLU A 293 -23.07 0.88 9.73
N ILE A 294 -22.08 1.51 10.38
CA ILE A 294 -21.47 0.95 11.60
C ILE A 294 -22.34 1.33 12.80
N PRO A 295 -22.97 0.35 13.46
CA PRO A 295 -23.91 0.63 14.53
C PRO A 295 -23.26 1.41 15.69
N ASP A 296 -23.96 2.43 16.18
CA ASP A 296 -23.60 3.24 17.35
C ASP A 296 -22.19 3.88 17.28
N ALA A 297 -21.65 4.04 16.07
CA ALA A 297 -20.35 4.65 15.87
C ALA A 297 -20.46 6.18 15.81
N ARG A 298 -19.64 6.86 16.61
CA ARG A 298 -19.42 8.30 16.46
C ARG A 298 -18.48 8.56 15.30
N ILE A 299 -18.84 9.50 14.41
CA ILE A 299 -18.07 9.80 13.20
C ILE A 299 -17.45 11.21 13.31
N LEU A 300 -16.13 11.27 13.26
CA LEU A 300 -15.36 12.52 13.23
C LEU A 300 -14.73 12.68 11.85
N LEU A 301 -15.22 13.60 11.05
CA LEU A 301 -14.75 13.85 9.69
C LEU A 301 -13.77 15.02 9.70
N VAL A 302 -12.59 14.84 9.13
CA VAL A 302 -11.51 15.82 9.17
C VAL A 302 -11.12 16.22 7.74
N GLY A 303 -11.29 17.51 7.44
CA GLY A 303 -10.89 18.12 6.18
C GLY A 303 -12.04 18.69 5.36
N PRO A 304 -11.70 19.54 4.37
CA PRO A 304 -12.67 20.26 3.56
C PRO A 304 -13.50 19.38 2.62
N HIS A 305 -12.91 18.28 2.08
CA HIS A 305 -13.60 17.39 1.15
C HIS A 305 -14.70 16.60 1.84
N PHE A 306 -14.42 15.99 2.99
CA PHE A 306 -15.46 15.38 3.82
C PHE A 306 -16.52 16.38 4.27
N ALA A 307 -16.12 17.58 4.67
CA ALA A 307 -17.05 18.61 5.09
C ALA A 307 -17.99 19.03 3.94
N LYS A 308 -17.47 19.18 2.72
CA LYS A 308 -18.26 19.49 1.51
C LYS A 308 -19.21 18.33 1.19
N ALA A 309 -18.71 17.10 1.15
CA ALA A 309 -19.50 15.91 0.87
C ALA A 309 -20.64 15.72 1.88
N TYR A 310 -20.35 15.85 3.19
CA TYR A 310 -21.36 15.73 4.25
C TYR A 310 -22.46 16.77 4.13
N ARG A 311 -22.11 18.04 3.84
CA ARG A 311 -23.11 19.11 3.68
C ARG A 311 -24.03 18.90 2.47
N SER A 312 -23.56 18.18 1.45
CA SER A 312 -24.33 17.87 0.23
C SER A 312 -25.28 16.68 0.37
N LEU A 313 -25.22 15.91 1.49
CA LEU A 313 -26.12 14.79 1.73
C LEU A 313 -27.53 15.27 2.05
N GLU A 314 -28.54 14.62 1.46
CA GLU A 314 -29.95 14.82 1.78
C GLU A 314 -30.28 14.30 3.19
N SER A 315 -29.78 13.11 3.52
CA SER A 315 -29.88 12.51 4.86
C SER A 315 -28.49 12.39 5.48
N ARG A 316 -28.28 13.07 6.59
CA ARG A 316 -26.99 13.12 7.29
C ARG A 316 -26.94 12.12 8.44
N PRO A 317 -25.88 11.29 8.54
CA PRO A 317 -25.72 10.42 9.69
C PRO A 317 -25.75 11.20 11.01
N ALA A 318 -26.47 10.67 11.98
CA ALA A 318 -26.47 11.18 13.35
C ALA A 318 -25.06 10.99 13.97
N ASP A 319 -24.77 11.67 15.06
CA ASP A 319 -23.48 11.62 15.78
C ASP A 319 -22.24 11.83 14.90
N THR A 320 -22.36 12.76 13.94
CA THR A 320 -21.25 13.15 13.06
C THR A 320 -20.79 14.58 13.36
N THR A 321 -19.50 14.74 13.57
CA THR A 321 -18.86 16.05 13.80
C THR A 321 -17.83 16.33 12.72
N LEU A 322 -17.80 17.57 12.22
CA LEU A 322 -16.87 18.04 11.19
C LEU A 322 -15.75 18.85 11.81
N TYR A 323 -14.54 18.57 11.43
CA TYR A 323 -13.34 19.31 11.82
C TYR A 323 -12.62 19.82 10.57
N PRO A 324 -12.26 21.11 10.50
CA PRO A 324 -11.59 21.67 9.33
C PRO A 324 -10.15 21.10 9.15
N SER A 325 -9.51 20.72 10.24
CA SER A 325 -8.17 20.14 10.22
C SER A 325 -7.90 19.25 11.43
N GLN A 326 -6.80 18.50 11.37
CA GLN A 326 -6.31 17.66 12.46
C GLN A 326 -6.00 18.48 13.73
N GLU A 327 -5.45 19.68 13.60
CA GLU A 327 -5.10 20.55 14.74
C GLU A 327 -6.35 20.97 15.52
N VAL A 328 -7.45 21.25 14.84
CA VAL A 328 -8.73 21.60 15.49
C VAL A 328 -9.29 20.40 16.23
N LEU A 329 -9.25 19.21 15.64
CA LEU A 329 -9.65 17.98 16.33
C LEU A 329 -8.74 17.70 17.53
N ALA A 330 -7.41 17.87 17.40
CA ALA A 330 -6.46 17.70 18.50
C ALA A 330 -6.74 18.64 19.67
N ALA A 331 -7.10 19.91 19.38
CA ALA A 331 -7.48 20.86 20.42
C ALA A 331 -8.76 20.47 21.17
N GLU A 332 -9.72 19.87 20.45
CA GLU A 332 -10.96 19.35 21.03
C GLU A 332 -10.70 18.12 21.90
N LEU A 333 -9.88 17.17 21.43
CA LEU A 333 -9.52 15.95 22.17
C LEU A 333 -8.77 16.27 23.46
N ARG A 334 -7.94 17.33 23.50
CA ARG A 334 -7.27 17.77 24.75
C ARG A 334 -8.26 18.32 25.77
N LYS A 335 -9.35 18.98 25.33
CA LYS A 335 -10.39 19.53 26.23
C LYS A 335 -11.36 18.44 26.70
N HIS A 336 -11.66 17.52 25.79
CA HIS A 336 -12.62 16.43 25.99
C HIS A 336 -11.99 15.09 25.65
N PRO A 337 -11.13 14.54 26.52
CA PRO A 337 -10.47 13.25 26.29
C PRO A 337 -11.47 12.12 26.07
N VAL A 338 -11.12 11.25 25.13
CA VAL A 338 -11.90 10.05 24.84
C VAL A 338 -11.35 8.88 25.64
N SER A 339 -12.25 8.07 26.19
CA SER A 339 -11.89 6.85 26.92
C SER A 339 -12.85 5.70 26.62
N GLN A 340 -12.39 4.47 26.86
CA GLN A 340 -13.12 3.22 26.67
C GLN A 340 -13.69 3.06 25.24
N ALA A 341 -12.95 3.54 24.23
CA ALA A 341 -13.36 3.50 22.84
C ALA A 341 -12.45 2.61 22.00
N LEU A 342 -13.06 1.89 21.05
CA LEU A 342 -12.37 1.32 19.89
C LEU A 342 -12.39 2.35 18.78
N ILE A 343 -11.22 2.81 18.32
CA ILE A 343 -11.08 3.96 17.44
C ILE A 343 -10.35 3.58 16.16
N LEU A 344 -11.01 3.77 15.00
CA LEU A 344 -10.34 3.72 13.70
C LEU A 344 -9.87 5.13 13.33
N VAL A 345 -8.58 5.28 13.02
CA VAL A 345 -8.00 6.53 12.53
C VAL A 345 -7.46 6.31 11.13
N LYS A 346 -8.06 6.95 10.13
CA LYS A 346 -7.67 6.79 8.72
C LYS A 346 -7.86 8.06 7.91
N GLY A 347 -6.85 8.39 7.11
CA GLY A 347 -6.83 9.56 6.21
C GLY A 347 -5.60 9.55 5.32
N SER A 348 -5.56 10.44 4.33
CA SER A 348 -4.35 10.66 3.53
C SER A 348 -3.21 11.15 4.41
N HIS A 349 -1.98 10.75 4.08
CA HIS A 349 -0.79 11.03 4.90
C HIS A 349 -0.61 12.51 5.25
N SER A 350 -0.84 13.40 4.30
CA SER A 350 -0.70 14.85 4.49
C SER A 350 -1.73 15.48 5.44
N ILE A 351 -2.81 14.74 5.80
CA ILE A 351 -3.76 15.19 6.82
C ILE A 351 -3.16 15.08 8.23
N GLY A 352 -2.16 14.19 8.43
CA GLY A 352 -1.39 14.11 9.67
C GLY A 352 -2.15 13.50 10.85
N LEU A 353 -3.12 12.60 10.60
CA LEU A 353 -3.95 12.03 11.66
C LEU A 353 -3.18 11.13 12.64
N GLU A 354 -2.03 10.60 12.27
CA GLU A 354 -1.15 9.82 13.15
C GLU A 354 -0.73 10.59 14.40
N ARG A 355 -0.68 11.93 14.32
CA ARG A 355 -0.37 12.81 15.45
C ARG A 355 -1.42 12.82 16.54
N LEU A 356 -2.61 12.27 16.27
CA LEU A 356 -3.67 12.16 17.27
C LEU A 356 -3.46 10.97 18.21
N ALA A 357 -2.59 10.02 17.87
CA ALA A 357 -2.40 8.78 18.65
C ALA A 357 -2.03 9.05 20.11
N ASP A 358 -1.20 10.07 20.37
CA ASP A 358 -0.78 10.44 21.73
C ASP A 358 -1.90 11.13 22.55
N LEU A 359 -3.02 11.51 21.91
CA LEU A 359 -4.18 12.16 22.54
C LEU A 359 -5.36 11.21 22.75
N LEU A 360 -5.25 10.00 22.20
CA LEU A 360 -6.26 8.96 22.20
C LEU A 360 -5.82 7.77 23.06
#